data_cb17cd10442bfd49f2a30920c8766144
#
_entry.id   cb17cd10442bfd49f2a30920c8766144
#
_cell.length_a   1.000
_cell.length_b   1.000
_cell.length_c   1.000
_cell.angle_alpha   90.00
_cell.angle_beta   90.00
_cell.angle_gamma   90.00
#
_symmetry.space_group_name_H-M   'P 1'
#
loop_
_entity.id
_entity.type
_entity.pdbx_description
1 polymer ?
#
loop_
_entity_poly.entity_id
_entity_poly.type
_entity_poly.pdbx_seq_one_letter_code
_entity_poly.pdbx_strand_id
1 'polypeptide(L)'
;ADSDEVASSREKEINFILSGRHLALASIAIPNMFKKENLRRMDDKIQEIVEIADTHDPEGLAASVRGMASRADNTDYVSSLDIPVIAFFGDSDQFFPLDQVNKLMASLPKAECHIVPDSGHDSYLEEPQFVADRIINFVTKESC
;
A
#
# COMPACT_ATOMS: atom_id res chain seq x y z
N ALA A 1 -6.10 -0.38 -12.89
CA ALA A 1 -7.11 -1.44 -12.71
C ALA A 1 -6.43 -2.78 -12.48
N ASP A 2 -7.08 -3.68 -11.75
CA ASP A 2 -6.58 -5.03 -11.52
C ASP A 2 -6.61 -5.85 -12.83
N SER A 3 -5.65 -6.78 -13.00
CA SER A 3 -5.73 -7.79 -14.05
C SER A 3 -6.80 -8.83 -13.72
N ASP A 4 -7.24 -9.61 -14.72
CA ASP A 4 -8.24 -10.70 -14.51
C ASP A 4 -7.77 -11.71 -13.44
N GLU A 5 -6.46 -11.98 -13.37
CA GLU A 5 -5.87 -12.87 -12.37
C GLU A 5 -5.98 -12.28 -10.96
N VAL A 6 -5.68 -10.98 -10.81
CA VAL A 6 -5.79 -10.27 -9.53
C VAL A 6 -7.26 -10.17 -9.11
N ALA A 7 -8.17 -9.86 -10.04
CA ALA A 7 -9.61 -9.82 -9.76
C ALA A 7 -10.15 -11.17 -9.26
N SER A 8 -9.74 -12.28 -9.90
CA SER A 8 -10.09 -13.64 -9.45
C SER A 8 -9.52 -13.97 -8.06
N SER A 9 -8.32 -13.50 -7.75
CA SER A 9 -7.73 -13.64 -6.42
C SER A 9 -8.52 -12.90 -5.36
N ARG A 10 -9.02 -11.68 -5.66
CA ARG A 10 -9.84 -10.91 -4.73
C ARG A 10 -11.19 -11.56 -4.43
N GLU A 11 -11.82 -12.24 -5.39
CA GLU A 11 -13.03 -13.01 -5.09
C GLU A 11 -12.80 -14.14 -4.08
N LYS A 12 -11.66 -14.83 -4.18
CA LYS A 12 -11.29 -15.84 -3.19
C LYS A 12 -11.02 -15.23 -1.82
N GLU A 13 -10.36 -14.08 -1.79
CA GLU A 13 -10.11 -13.30 -0.58
C GLU A 13 -11.44 -12.89 0.09
N ILE A 14 -12.39 -12.33 -0.65
CA ILE A 14 -13.72 -11.96 -0.16
C ILE A 14 -14.43 -13.17 0.47
N ASN A 15 -14.48 -14.30 -0.23
CA ASN A 15 -15.11 -15.52 0.27
C ASN A 15 -14.44 -16.04 1.54
N PHE A 16 -13.12 -15.90 1.63
CA PHE A 16 -12.35 -16.28 2.82
C PHE A 16 -12.69 -15.40 4.01
N ILE A 17 -12.76 -14.08 3.81
CA ILE A 17 -13.17 -13.09 4.82
C ILE A 17 -14.59 -13.41 5.33
N LEU A 18 -15.55 -13.54 4.42
CA LEU A 18 -16.96 -13.80 4.76
C LEU A 18 -17.18 -15.16 5.43
N SER A 19 -16.26 -16.09 5.29
CA SER A 19 -16.31 -17.37 6.03
C SER A 19 -15.84 -17.25 7.49
N GLY A 20 -15.58 -16.02 8.00
CA GLY A 20 -15.10 -15.77 9.36
C GLY A 20 -13.61 -16.04 9.56
N ARG A 21 -12.83 -16.12 8.49
CA ARG A 21 -11.38 -16.41 8.52
C ARG A 21 -10.49 -15.18 8.26
N HIS A 22 -11.06 -13.96 8.44
CA HIS A 22 -10.35 -12.72 8.19
C HIS A 22 -9.08 -12.56 9.04
N LEU A 23 -9.09 -13.02 10.30
CA LEU A 23 -7.89 -13.01 11.14
C LEU A 23 -6.78 -13.89 10.57
N ALA A 24 -7.11 -15.11 10.10
CA ALA A 24 -6.13 -15.98 9.47
C ALA A 24 -5.54 -15.37 8.19
N LEU A 25 -6.38 -14.65 7.42
CA LEU A 25 -5.93 -13.92 6.26
C LEU A 25 -5.00 -12.76 6.66
N ALA A 26 -5.37 -11.96 7.65
CA ALA A 26 -4.58 -10.84 8.16
C ALA A 26 -3.20 -11.31 8.64
N SER A 27 -3.15 -12.42 9.41
CA SER A 27 -1.90 -13.00 9.93
C SER A 27 -0.92 -13.45 8.82
N ILE A 28 -1.41 -13.69 7.61
CA ILE A 28 -0.58 -14.04 6.45
C ILE A 28 -0.27 -12.79 5.60
N ALA A 29 -1.27 -11.95 5.36
CA ALA A 29 -1.18 -10.83 4.43
C ALA A 29 -0.36 -9.67 5.00
N ILE A 30 -0.58 -9.32 6.29
CA ILE A 30 0.06 -8.16 6.91
C ILE A 30 1.59 -8.29 6.95
N PRO A 31 2.20 -9.42 7.37
CA PRO A 31 3.65 -9.57 7.31
C PRO A 31 4.25 -9.37 5.90
N ASN A 32 3.50 -9.72 4.84
CA ASN A 32 3.95 -9.53 3.47
C ASN A 32 3.97 -8.06 3.02
N MET A 33 3.38 -7.14 3.78
CA MET A 33 3.47 -5.70 3.52
C MET A 33 4.80 -5.11 3.95
N PHE A 34 5.57 -5.84 4.77
CA PHE A 34 6.86 -5.41 5.29
C PHE A 34 8.01 -6.06 4.51
N LYS A 35 9.16 -5.41 4.51
CA LYS A 35 10.40 -6.01 4.01
C LYS A 35 10.74 -7.24 4.86
N LYS A 36 11.09 -8.34 4.21
CA LYS A 36 11.32 -9.64 4.85
C LYS A 36 12.39 -9.58 5.96
N GLU A 37 13.44 -8.82 5.73
CA GLU A 37 14.55 -8.63 6.67
C GLU A 37 14.13 -7.83 7.92
N ASN A 38 13.06 -7.05 7.81
CA ASN A 38 12.55 -6.19 8.88
C ASN A 38 11.49 -6.88 9.75
N LEU A 39 10.99 -8.05 9.38
CA LEU A 39 9.88 -8.72 10.11
C LEU A 39 10.16 -8.86 11.60
N ARG A 40 11.42 -9.20 11.98
CA ARG A 40 11.79 -9.31 13.40
C ARG A 40 11.79 -7.95 14.11
N ARG A 41 12.22 -6.90 13.45
CA ARG A 41 12.24 -5.51 13.99
C ARG A 41 10.82 -4.97 14.14
N MET A 42 9.93 -5.37 13.24
CA MET A 42 8.55 -4.87 13.14
C MET A 42 7.52 -5.79 13.80
N ASP A 43 7.94 -6.86 14.49
CA ASP A 43 7.05 -7.89 15.02
C ASP A 43 5.91 -7.32 15.89
N ASP A 44 6.24 -6.48 16.87
CA ASP A 44 5.24 -5.84 17.75
C ASP A 44 4.22 -5.01 16.94
N LYS A 45 4.69 -4.27 15.92
CA LYS A 45 3.82 -3.46 15.07
C LYS A 45 2.96 -4.32 14.17
N ILE A 46 3.49 -5.40 13.62
CA ILE A 46 2.76 -6.37 12.80
C ILE A 46 1.64 -7.02 13.65
N GLN A 47 1.94 -7.43 14.86
CA GLN A 47 0.93 -8.02 15.76
C GLN A 47 -0.16 -7.02 16.11
N GLU A 48 0.18 -5.77 16.43
CA GLU A 48 -0.80 -4.69 16.67
C GLU A 48 -1.75 -4.52 15.47
N ILE A 49 -1.23 -4.51 14.24
CA ILE A 49 -2.06 -4.36 13.03
C ILE A 49 -2.96 -5.58 12.82
N VAL A 50 -2.45 -6.79 13.06
CA VAL A 50 -3.24 -8.04 12.99
C VAL A 50 -4.38 -8.01 14.02
N GLU A 51 -4.12 -7.59 15.24
CA GLU A 51 -5.14 -7.43 16.28
C GLU A 51 -6.20 -6.39 15.89
N ILE A 52 -5.79 -5.26 15.33
CA ILE A 52 -6.72 -4.27 14.80
C ILE A 52 -7.59 -4.88 13.68
N ALA A 53 -7.00 -5.65 12.76
CA ALA A 53 -7.74 -6.29 11.68
C ALA A 53 -8.81 -7.27 12.20
N ASP A 54 -8.56 -7.97 13.32
CA ASP A 54 -9.53 -8.87 13.95
C ASP A 54 -10.76 -8.14 14.51
N THR A 55 -10.63 -6.87 14.86
CA THR A 55 -11.74 -6.06 15.37
C THR A 55 -12.71 -5.58 14.30
N HIS A 56 -12.37 -5.73 13.02
CA HIS A 56 -13.16 -5.23 11.92
C HIS A 56 -14.30 -6.20 11.55
N ASP A 57 -15.44 -5.62 11.16
CA ASP A 57 -16.55 -6.38 10.62
C ASP A 57 -16.17 -7.06 9.28
N PRO A 58 -16.33 -8.39 9.15
CA PRO A 58 -16.01 -9.10 7.93
C PRO A 58 -16.70 -8.56 6.68
N GLU A 59 -17.96 -8.09 6.78
CA GLU A 59 -18.67 -7.47 5.66
C GLU A 59 -18.03 -6.15 5.22
N GLY A 60 -17.56 -5.35 6.19
CA GLY A 60 -16.81 -4.11 5.92
C GLY A 60 -15.48 -4.39 5.23
N LEU A 61 -14.74 -5.41 5.68
CA LEU A 61 -13.50 -5.84 5.03
C LEU A 61 -13.76 -6.34 3.60
N ALA A 62 -14.76 -7.20 3.41
CA ALA A 62 -15.14 -7.70 2.09
C ALA A 62 -15.59 -6.57 1.15
N ALA A 63 -16.32 -5.56 1.67
CA ALA A 63 -16.70 -4.38 0.89
C ALA A 63 -15.48 -3.58 0.45
N SER A 64 -14.45 -3.42 1.30
CA SER A 64 -13.19 -2.76 0.96
C SER A 64 -12.45 -3.50 -0.17
N VAL A 65 -12.38 -4.83 -0.11
CA VAL A 65 -11.75 -5.66 -1.17
C VAL A 65 -12.53 -5.54 -2.48
N ARG A 66 -13.89 -5.52 -2.44
CA ARG A 66 -14.72 -5.26 -3.63
C ARG A 66 -14.45 -3.88 -4.24
N GLY A 67 -14.29 -2.86 -3.38
CA GLY A 67 -13.93 -1.50 -3.81
C GLY A 67 -12.59 -1.47 -4.54
N MET A 68 -11.59 -2.18 -4.03
CA MET A 68 -10.29 -2.32 -4.71
C MET A 68 -10.43 -3.04 -6.06
N ALA A 69 -11.19 -4.13 -6.13
CA ALA A 69 -11.42 -4.90 -7.35
C ALA A 69 -12.12 -4.08 -8.45
N SER A 70 -13.03 -3.19 -8.07
CA SER A 70 -13.81 -2.35 -8.99
C SER A 70 -13.13 -1.02 -9.36
N ARG A 71 -11.94 -0.75 -8.82
CA ARG A 71 -11.23 0.51 -9.01
C ARG A 71 -10.80 0.67 -10.47
N ALA A 72 -11.19 1.80 -11.06
CA ALA A 72 -10.72 2.19 -12.39
C ALA A 72 -9.22 2.53 -12.39
N ASP A 73 -8.60 2.47 -13.56
CA ASP A 73 -7.27 3.04 -13.75
C ASP A 73 -7.39 4.58 -13.76
N ASN A 74 -6.75 5.22 -12.81
CA ASN A 74 -6.75 6.67 -12.66
C ASN A 74 -5.40 7.30 -13.05
N THR A 75 -4.51 6.58 -13.72
CA THR A 75 -3.17 7.05 -14.07
C THR A 75 -3.23 8.33 -14.90
N ASP A 76 -4.05 8.35 -15.96
CA ASP A 76 -4.22 9.52 -16.83
C ASP A 76 -4.84 10.70 -16.07
N TYR A 77 -5.82 10.42 -15.20
CA TYR A 77 -6.44 11.46 -14.36
C TYR A 77 -5.41 12.09 -13.42
N VAL A 78 -4.63 11.29 -12.68
CA VAL A 78 -3.61 11.81 -11.76
C VAL A 78 -2.53 12.58 -12.52
N SER A 79 -2.10 12.12 -13.70
CA SER A 79 -1.12 12.81 -14.52
C SER A 79 -1.60 14.17 -15.04
N SER A 80 -2.93 14.36 -15.16
CA SER A 80 -3.57 15.61 -15.60
C SER A 80 -3.80 16.62 -14.48
N LEU A 81 -3.64 16.24 -13.23
CA LEU A 81 -3.86 17.14 -12.10
C LEU A 81 -2.84 18.27 -12.09
N ASP A 82 -3.32 19.47 -11.77
CA ASP A 82 -2.49 20.66 -11.60
C ASP A 82 -2.31 21.02 -10.11
N ILE A 83 -2.19 19.98 -9.31
CA ILE A 83 -1.88 20.07 -7.87
C ILE A 83 -0.56 19.35 -7.61
N PRO A 84 0.20 19.77 -6.59
CA PRO A 84 1.40 19.06 -6.16
C PRO A 84 1.06 17.64 -5.72
N VAL A 85 1.85 16.67 -6.14
CA VAL A 85 1.72 15.25 -5.78
C VAL A 85 3.05 14.73 -5.27
N ILE A 86 3.05 14.07 -4.12
CA ILE A 86 4.19 13.31 -3.62
C ILE A 86 3.80 11.83 -3.51
N ALA A 87 4.69 10.94 -3.90
CA ALA A 87 4.47 9.50 -3.84
C ALA A 87 5.68 8.77 -3.23
N PHE A 88 5.41 7.73 -2.47
CA PHE A 88 6.41 6.90 -1.80
C PHE A 88 6.25 5.44 -2.21
N PHE A 89 7.37 4.76 -2.43
CA PHE A 89 7.43 3.34 -2.79
C PHE A 89 8.57 2.69 -2.03
N GLY A 90 8.32 1.55 -1.40
CA GLY A 90 9.39 0.77 -0.77
C GLY A 90 10.31 0.12 -1.80
N ASP A 91 11.63 0.07 -1.51
CA ASP A 91 12.60 -0.58 -2.40
C ASP A 91 12.43 -2.11 -2.48
N SER A 92 11.73 -2.68 -1.51
CA SER A 92 11.49 -4.12 -1.35
C SER A 92 10.00 -4.47 -1.31
N ASP A 93 9.14 -3.60 -1.88
CA ASP A 93 7.70 -3.82 -1.96
C ASP A 93 7.38 -5.01 -2.88
N GLN A 94 6.73 -6.04 -2.31
CA GLN A 94 6.35 -7.25 -3.05
C GLN A 94 5.08 -7.06 -3.90
N PHE A 95 4.24 -6.07 -3.58
CA PHE A 95 3.01 -5.76 -4.31
C PHE A 95 3.26 -4.83 -5.50
N PHE A 96 4.23 -3.92 -5.37
CA PHE A 96 4.65 -2.98 -6.40
C PHE A 96 6.16 -3.08 -6.65
N PRO A 97 6.62 -4.08 -7.40
CA PRO A 97 8.03 -4.22 -7.74
C PRO A 97 8.59 -2.99 -8.46
N LEU A 98 9.88 -2.71 -8.27
CA LEU A 98 10.53 -1.50 -8.77
C LEU A 98 10.38 -1.26 -10.28
N ASP A 99 10.25 -2.31 -11.09
CA ASP A 99 10.00 -2.17 -12.52
C ASP A 99 8.62 -1.58 -12.83
N GLN A 100 7.60 -1.92 -12.03
CA GLN A 100 6.28 -1.33 -12.12
C GLN A 100 6.27 0.10 -11.57
N VAL A 101 6.95 0.32 -10.44
CA VAL A 101 7.12 1.65 -9.84
C VAL A 101 7.78 2.60 -10.85
N ASN A 102 8.85 2.19 -11.52
CA ASN A 102 9.53 3.02 -12.50
C ASN A 102 8.62 3.40 -13.69
N LYS A 103 7.76 2.48 -14.15
CA LYS A 103 6.75 2.78 -15.18
C LYS A 103 5.72 3.79 -14.69
N LEU A 104 5.24 3.63 -13.46
CA LEU A 104 4.29 4.56 -12.86
C LEU A 104 4.91 5.95 -12.67
N MET A 105 6.12 6.04 -12.14
CA MET A 105 6.85 7.32 -11.99
C MET A 105 7.02 8.03 -13.34
N ALA A 106 7.32 7.28 -14.40
CA ALA A 106 7.44 7.85 -15.75
C ALA A 106 6.10 8.40 -16.29
N SER A 107 4.95 7.88 -15.83
CA SER A 107 3.63 8.39 -16.18
C SER A 107 3.17 9.57 -15.33
N LEU A 108 3.91 9.94 -14.29
CA LEU A 108 3.60 11.01 -13.34
C LEU A 108 4.72 12.07 -13.31
N PRO A 109 5.01 12.75 -14.43
CA PRO A 109 6.20 13.62 -14.56
C PRO A 109 6.17 14.85 -13.65
N LYS A 110 5.00 15.21 -13.11
CA LYS A 110 4.84 16.33 -12.17
C LYS A 110 4.91 15.89 -10.69
N ALA A 111 4.91 14.60 -10.41
CA ALA A 111 4.94 14.09 -9.05
C ALA A 111 6.37 14.03 -8.50
N GLU A 112 6.55 14.43 -7.24
CA GLU A 112 7.77 14.16 -6.50
C GLU A 112 7.72 12.72 -5.97
N CYS A 113 8.48 11.80 -6.58
CA CYS A 113 8.45 10.37 -6.25
C CYS A 113 9.70 9.95 -5.49
N HIS A 114 9.51 9.20 -4.42
CA HIS A 114 10.58 8.72 -3.57
C HIS A 114 10.58 7.20 -3.45
N ILE A 115 11.72 6.58 -3.72
CA ILE A 115 11.98 5.20 -3.32
C ILE A 115 12.47 5.24 -1.87
N VAL A 116 11.72 4.61 -0.98
CA VAL A 116 12.06 4.51 0.45
C VAL A 116 12.99 3.33 0.64
N PRO A 117 14.23 3.54 1.07
CA PRO A 117 15.18 2.45 1.25
C PRO A 117 14.77 1.56 2.42
N ASP A 118 15.18 0.31 2.39
CA ASP A 118 15.00 -0.66 3.48
C ASP A 118 13.54 -0.87 3.91
N SER A 119 12.58 -0.81 2.96
CA SER A 119 11.16 -0.91 3.28
C SER A 119 10.36 -1.68 2.22
N GLY A 120 9.25 -2.28 2.67
CA GLY A 120 8.22 -2.91 1.85
C GLY A 120 7.09 -1.95 1.50
N HIS A 121 5.86 -2.49 1.44
CA HIS A 121 4.65 -1.74 1.08
C HIS A 121 4.28 -0.68 2.11
N ASP A 122 4.41 -0.99 3.39
CA ASP A 122 4.14 -0.08 4.51
C ASP A 122 5.37 0.74 4.90
N SER A 123 5.99 1.36 3.90
CA SER A 123 7.24 2.11 4.03
C SER A 123 7.19 3.21 5.10
N TYR A 124 6.03 3.81 5.33
CA TYR A 124 5.84 4.83 6.37
C TYR A 124 5.91 4.27 7.80
N LEU A 125 5.68 2.97 7.98
CA LEU A 125 5.86 2.27 9.27
C LEU A 125 7.30 1.82 9.46
N GLU A 126 7.95 1.40 8.38
CA GLU A 126 9.32 0.86 8.45
C GLU A 126 10.36 1.97 8.54
N GLU A 127 10.16 3.06 7.78
CA GLU A 127 11.07 4.20 7.69
C GLU A 127 10.33 5.54 7.92
N PRO A 128 9.68 5.73 9.10
CA PRO A 128 8.80 6.87 9.38
C PRO A 128 9.52 8.22 9.27
N GLN A 129 10.77 8.29 9.70
CA GLN A 129 11.54 9.54 9.65
C GLN A 129 11.84 9.95 8.21
N PHE A 130 12.22 9.00 7.36
CA PHE A 130 12.45 9.27 5.95
C PHE A 130 11.19 9.83 5.27
N VAL A 131 10.03 9.22 5.51
CA VAL A 131 8.75 9.65 4.93
C VAL A 131 8.34 11.02 5.49
N ALA A 132 8.39 11.20 6.82
CA ALA A 132 8.00 12.45 7.48
C ALA A 132 8.81 13.64 6.99
N ASP A 133 10.14 13.52 6.91
CA ASP A 133 11.02 14.59 6.46
C ASP A 133 10.71 15.06 5.04
N ARG A 134 10.35 14.12 4.15
CA ARG A 134 9.98 14.46 2.77
C ARG A 134 8.61 15.11 2.68
N ILE A 135 7.64 14.64 3.46
CA ILE A 135 6.32 15.29 3.53
C ILE A 135 6.46 16.73 4.05
N ILE A 136 7.21 16.94 5.14
CA ILE A 136 7.45 18.27 5.71
C ILE A 136 8.09 19.19 4.66
N ASN A 137 9.15 18.72 3.99
CA ASN A 137 9.81 19.49 2.95
C ASN A 137 8.89 19.81 1.77
N PHE A 138 8.07 18.85 1.35
CA PHE A 138 7.11 19.01 0.26
C PHE A 138 6.07 20.09 0.59
N VAL A 139 5.39 19.99 1.73
CA VAL A 139 4.34 20.96 2.10
C VAL A 139 4.91 22.37 2.39
N THR A 140 6.14 22.47 2.88
CA THR A 140 6.77 23.78 3.13
C THR A 140 7.23 24.48 1.85
N LYS A 141 7.66 23.75 0.82
CA LYS A 141 7.98 24.30 -0.50
C LYS A 141 6.73 24.90 -1.19
N GLU A 142 5.59 24.23 -1.05
CA GLU A 142 4.33 24.62 -1.70
C GLU A 142 3.64 25.79 -0.95
N SER A 143 4.13 26.16 0.23
CA SER A 143 3.56 27.24 1.05
C SER A 143 4.24 28.59 0.81
N CYS A 144 5.25 28.67 -0.05
CA CYS A 144 5.98 29.88 -0.45
C CYS A 144 5.60 30.33 -1.86
#